data_34916a1dfaed7e1996a94eec589f1246
#
_entry.id   34916a1dfaed7e1996a94eec589f1246
#
_cell.length_a   1.000
_cell.length_b   1.000
_cell.length_c   1.000
_cell.angle_alpha   90.00
_cell.angle_beta   90.00
_cell.angle_gamma   90.00
#
_symmetry.space_group_name_H-M   'P 1'
#
loop_
_entity.id
_entity.type
_entity.pdbx_description
1 polymer ?
#
loop_
_entity_poly.entity_id
_entity_poly.type
_entity_poly.pdbx_seq_one_letter_code
_entity_poly.pdbx_strand_id
1 'polypeptide(L)'
;EEEKQDYEIRLPQLEEYSKEIKLGFEKEVLGIYLTGHPLEEYEERWRKNISAVTTDFVLDEETNEVKVKDNQKVTVGGMITEKTIKYTKNNKVMAFLTLEDLVGTVEVIVFPNSYEKYSSLLNEDEKVFITGRANVEEDKNGKIICEQITSFDSVKRELWLQFSTKEEFEAKEQELYGKLHDSDGRDSVVIYISSIKAMKRLPNNYNICI
;
A
#
# COMPACT_ATOMS: atom_id res chain seq x y z
N GLU A 1 -27.14 -59.93 -6.41
CA GLU A 1 -26.30 -59.13 -5.45
C GLU A 1 -25.39 -58.24 -6.29
N GLU A 2 -25.72 -56.94 -6.39
CA GLU A 2 -24.85 -55.95 -7.05
C GLU A 2 -23.78 -55.50 -6.03
N GLU A 3 -22.53 -55.82 -6.32
CA GLU A 3 -21.37 -55.28 -5.57
C GLU A 3 -21.33 -53.77 -5.79
N LYS A 4 -21.62 -53.02 -4.73
CA LYS A 4 -21.30 -51.59 -4.67
C LYS A 4 -19.79 -51.42 -4.62
N GLN A 5 -19.17 -51.03 -5.74
CA GLN A 5 -17.81 -50.53 -5.75
C GLN A 5 -17.77 -49.15 -5.04
N ASP A 6 -17.26 -49.12 -3.84
CA ASP A 6 -16.93 -47.88 -3.14
C ASP A 6 -15.68 -47.27 -3.83
N TYR A 7 -15.90 -46.21 -4.59
CA TYR A 7 -14.82 -45.40 -5.16
C TYR A 7 -14.30 -44.44 -4.09
N GLU A 8 -13.19 -44.82 -3.46
CA GLU A 8 -12.42 -43.88 -2.63
C GLU A 8 -11.75 -42.83 -3.52
N ILE A 9 -12.29 -41.60 -3.51
CA ILE A 9 -11.64 -40.46 -4.16
C ILE A 9 -10.47 -40.04 -3.29
N ARG A 10 -9.25 -40.41 -3.69
CA ARG A 10 -8.03 -39.93 -3.04
C ARG A 10 -7.72 -38.52 -3.56
N LEU A 11 -7.99 -37.52 -2.74
CA LEU A 11 -7.56 -36.15 -3.02
C LEU A 11 -6.04 -36.03 -2.85
N PRO A 12 -5.32 -35.41 -3.80
CA PRO A 12 -3.91 -35.14 -3.64
C PRO A 12 -3.70 -34.19 -2.47
N GLN A 13 -2.64 -34.45 -1.67
CA GLN A 13 -2.18 -33.49 -0.66
C GLN A 13 -1.37 -32.40 -1.38
N LEU A 14 -2.03 -31.31 -1.72
CA LEU A 14 -1.41 -30.13 -2.31
C LEU A 14 -1.30 -29.06 -1.23
N GLU A 15 -0.24 -28.26 -1.31
CA GLU A 15 -0.14 -27.05 -0.50
C GLU A 15 -1.23 -26.06 -0.88
N GLU A 16 -1.73 -25.33 0.11
CA GLU A 16 -2.75 -24.32 -0.09
C GLU A 16 -2.17 -23.12 -0.88
N TYR A 17 -2.97 -22.51 -1.73
CA TYR A 17 -2.56 -21.30 -2.45
C TYR A 17 -2.25 -20.15 -1.48
N SER A 18 -1.30 -19.30 -1.86
CA SER A 18 -1.03 -18.07 -1.11
C SER A 18 -2.29 -17.20 -1.06
N LYS A 19 -2.37 -16.33 -0.04
CA LYS A 19 -3.51 -15.42 0.13
C LYS A 19 -3.72 -14.55 -1.12
N GLU A 20 -2.66 -14.05 -1.73
CA GLU A 20 -2.73 -13.23 -2.95
C GLU A 20 -3.36 -14.00 -4.12
N ILE A 21 -2.96 -15.25 -4.33
CA ILE A 21 -3.53 -16.10 -5.39
C ILE A 21 -5.02 -16.35 -5.15
N LYS A 22 -5.42 -16.63 -3.89
CA LYS A 22 -6.82 -16.84 -3.53
C LYS A 22 -7.66 -15.60 -3.79
N LEU A 23 -7.19 -14.43 -3.34
CA LEU A 23 -7.84 -13.16 -3.58
C LEU A 23 -7.94 -12.83 -5.08
N GLY A 24 -6.90 -13.15 -5.87
CA GLY A 24 -6.94 -13.04 -7.33
C GLY A 24 -8.06 -13.87 -7.95
N PHE A 25 -8.22 -15.13 -7.54
CA PHE A 25 -9.30 -16.00 -8.00
C PHE A 25 -10.68 -15.49 -7.55
N GLU A 26 -10.81 -15.00 -6.32
CA GLU A 26 -12.07 -14.39 -5.86
C GLU A 26 -12.47 -13.20 -6.73
N LYS A 27 -11.53 -12.30 -7.01
CA LYS A 27 -11.75 -11.14 -7.87
C LYS A 27 -12.12 -11.54 -9.29
N GLU A 28 -11.42 -12.53 -9.87
CA GLU A 28 -11.65 -13.02 -11.23
C GLU A 28 -13.04 -13.67 -11.37
N VAL A 29 -13.43 -14.51 -10.41
CA VAL A 29 -14.67 -15.31 -10.49
C VAL A 29 -15.89 -14.56 -9.97
N LEU A 30 -15.75 -13.81 -8.89
CA LEU A 30 -16.85 -13.17 -8.16
C LEU A 30 -16.92 -11.65 -8.38
N GLY A 31 -15.85 -11.05 -8.88
CA GLY A 31 -15.72 -9.60 -9.02
C GLY A 31 -15.46 -8.85 -7.72
N ILE A 32 -15.42 -9.54 -6.57
CA ILE A 32 -15.20 -8.99 -5.23
C ILE A 32 -14.21 -9.84 -4.45
N TYR A 33 -13.62 -9.28 -3.40
CA TYR A 33 -12.82 -9.99 -2.42
C TYR A 33 -13.72 -10.46 -1.26
N LEU A 34 -13.70 -11.75 -0.90
CA LEU A 34 -14.48 -12.35 0.19
C LEU A 34 -13.66 -12.64 1.43
N THR A 35 -12.44 -13.16 1.26
CA THR A 35 -11.63 -13.68 2.37
C THR A 35 -10.64 -12.66 2.94
N GLY A 36 -10.61 -11.44 2.39
CA GLY A 36 -9.75 -10.35 2.85
C GLY A 36 -9.56 -9.30 1.76
N HIS A 37 -8.74 -8.29 2.06
CA HIS A 37 -8.39 -7.24 1.10
C HIS A 37 -6.91 -7.33 0.74
N PRO A 38 -6.49 -7.10 -0.53
CA PRO A 38 -5.07 -7.16 -0.93
C PRO A 38 -4.15 -6.19 -0.18
N LEU A 39 -4.72 -5.13 0.42
CA LEU A 39 -3.98 -4.15 1.21
C LEU A 39 -3.85 -4.50 2.70
N GLU A 40 -4.49 -5.57 3.20
CA GLU A 40 -4.42 -5.91 4.64
C GLU A 40 -2.98 -6.16 5.12
N GLU A 41 -2.17 -6.83 4.31
CA GLU A 41 -0.75 -7.08 4.63
C GLU A 41 0.08 -5.78 4.70
N TYR A 42 -0.42 -4.72 4.08
CA TYR A 42 0.21 -3.41 4.03
C TYR A 42 -0.40 -2.41 5.01
N GLU A 43 -1.38 -2.80 5.85
CA GLU A 43 -2.18 -1.89 6.69
C GLU A 43 -1.32 -0.98 7.55
N GLU A 44 -0.30 -1.51 8.21
CA GLU A 44 0.59 -0.71 9.07
C GLU A 44 1.37 0.35 8.26
N ARG A 45 1.90 -0.05 7.10
CA ARG A 45 2.59 0.85 6.17
C ARG A 45 1.64 1.89 5.61
N TRP A 46 0.45 1.45 5.21
CA TRP A 46 -0.62 2.31 4.71
C TRP A 46 -0.97 3.39 5.74
N ARG A 47 -1.31 3.01 6.98
CA ARG A 47 -1.66 3.94 8.05
C ARG A 47 -0.58 4.99 8.37
N LYS A 48 0.69 4.60 8.30
CA LYS A 48 1.82 5.51 8.60
C LYS A 48 2.10 6.55 7.51
N ASN A 49 1.65 6.31 6.29
CA ASN A 49 2.02 7.13 5.14
C ASN A 49 0.86 7.91 4.52
N ILE A 50 -0.35 7.77 5.04
CA ILE A 50 -1.52 8.52 4.58
C ILE A 50 -1.83 9.73 5.47
N SER A 51 -2.49 10.72 4.89
CA SER A 51 -3.07 11.86 5.61
C SER A 51 -4.59 11.94 5.50
N ALA A 52 -5.18 11.18 4.61
CA ALA A 52 -6.62 11.04 4.40
C ALA A 52 -6.93 9.63 3.89
N VAL A 53 -8.14 9.16 4.10
CA VAL A 53 -8.69 7.91 3.56
C VAL A 53 -9.71 8.20 2.46
N THR A 54 -10.02 7.21 1.63
CA THR A 54 -10.93 7.39 0.49
C THR A 54 -12.32 7.87 0.92
N THR A 55 -12.84 7.40 2.06
CA THR A 55 -14.13 7.84 2.60
C THR A 55 -14.19 9.30 3.05
N ASP A 56 -13.04 9.97 3.22
CA ASP A 56 -13.02 11.40 3.52
C ASP A 56 -13.42 12.27 2.31
N PHE A 57 -13.48 11.67 1.11
CA PHE A 57 -13.89 12.30 -0.15
C PHE A 57 -15.35 12.00 -0.51
N VAL A 58 -16.04 11.16 0.26
CA VAL A 58 -17.44 10.84 0.03
C VAL A 58 -18.31 11.98 0.57
N LEU A 59 -19.29 12.40 -0.25
CA LEU A 59 -20.29 13.38 0.15
C LEU A 59 -21.18 12.78 1.23
N ASP A 60 -21.26 13.45 2.37
CA ASP A 60 -22.18 13.07 3.43
C ASP A 60 -23.59 13.58 3.06
N GLU A 61 -24.56 12.67 2.99
CA GLU A 61 -25.94 12.99 2.55
C GLU A 61 -26.71 13.87 3.54
N GLU A 62 -26.31 13.89 4.82
CA GLU A 62 -26.99 14.69 5.84
C GLU A 62 -26.47 16.14 5.86
N THR A 63 -25.15 16.29 5.73
CA THR A 63 -24.48 17.61 5.83
C THR A 63 -24.24 18.26 4.47
N ASN A 64 -24.30 17.47 3.40
CA ASN A 64 -23.94 17.85 2.04
C ASN A 64 -22.49 18.38 1.92
N GLU A 65 -21.60 17.85 2.74
CA GLU A 65 -20.19 18.21 2.78
C GLU A 65 -19.30 16.97 2.69
N VAL A 66 -18.07 17.15 2.23
CA VAL A 66 -16.99 16.16 2.32
C VAL A 66 -16.04 16.55 3.45
N LYS A 67 -15.36 15.60 4.06
CA LYS A 67 -14.45 15.88 5.19
C LYS A 67 -13.18 16.62 4.77
N VAL A 68 -12.68 16.38 3.54
CA VAL A 68 -11.53 17.09 3.00
C VAL A 68 -11.95 18.47 2.49
N LYS A 69 -11.05 19.45 2.60
CA LYS A 69 -11.29 20.81 2.06
C LYS A 69 -10.78 20.91 0.64
N ASP A 70 -11.45 21.75 -0.17
CA ASP A 70 -10.96 22.03 -1.52
C ASP A 70 -9.52 22.54 -1.49
N ASN A 71 -8.71 22.07 -2.45
CA ASN A 71 -7.28 22.37 -2.57
C ASN A 71 -6.40 21.91 -1.38
N GLN A 72 -6.93 21.13 -0.44
CA GLN A 72 -6.16 20.55 0.66
C GLN A 72 -5.14 19.56 0.10
N LYS A 73 -3.88 19.68 0.56
CA LYS A 73 -2.85 18.69 0.24
C LYS A 73 -3.11 17.40 1.02
N VAL A 74 -3.19 16.28 0.30
CA VAL A 74 -3.50 14.96 0.84
C VAL A 74 -2.55 13.91 0.29
N THR A 75 -2.36 12.84 1.07
CA THR A 75 -1.74 11.60 0.62
C THR A 75 -2.70 10.46 0.95
N VAL A 76 -3.13 9.74 -0.07
CA VAL A 76 -3.99 8.57 0.03
C VAL A 76 -3.23 7.37 -0.50
N GLY A 77 -3.30 6.25 0.19
CA GLY A 77 -2.68 5.00 -0.24
C GLY A 77 -3.76 4.00 -0.65
N GLY A 78 -3.53 3.28 -1.72
CA GLY A 78 -4.53 2.33 -2.22
C GLY A 78 -4.02 1.49 -3.38
N MET A 79 -4.90 0.65 -3.90
CA MET A 79 -4.72 -0.11 -5.11
C MET A 79 -5.50 0.53 -6.26
N ILE A 80 -4.91 0.61 -7.43
CA ILE A 80 -5.60 1.11 -8.63
C ILE A 80 -6.51 -0.01 -9.13
N THR A 81 -7.83 0.18 -9.06
CA THR A 81 -8.81 -0.81 -9.53
C THR A 81 -9.30 -0.55 -10.95
N GLU A 82 -9.26 0.72 -11.39
CA GLU A 82 -9.66 1.10 -12.74
C GLU A 82 -8.78 2.20 -13.28
N LYS A 83 -8.54 2.18 -14.59
CA LYS A 83 -7.78 3.19 -15.32
C LYS A 83 -8.45 3.54 -16.62
N THR A 84 -8.84 4.79 -16.76
CA THR A 84 -9.36 5.35 -18.02
C THR A 84 -8.40 6.40 -18.59
N ILE A 85 -7.92 6.17 -19.80
CA ILE A 85 -7.05 7.11 -20.51
C ILE A 85 -7.91 8.08 -21.33
N LYS A 86 -7.59 9.38 -21.26
CA LYS A 86 -8.18 10.43 -22.09
C LYS A 86 -7.12 11.32 -22.72
N TYR A 87 -7.48 12.00 -23.79
CA TYR A 87 -6.63 12.99 -24.44
C TYR A 87 -7.16 14.38 -24.20
N THR A 88 -6.28 15.29 -23.81
CA THR A 88 -6.61 16.70 -23.68
C THR A 88 -6.83 17.35 -25.06
N LYS A 89 -7.38 18.57 -25.10
CA LYS A 89 -7.54 19.36 -26.34
C LYS A 89 -6.23 19.54 -27.10
N ASN A 90 -5.09 19.49 -26.42
CA ASN A 90 -3.75 19.61 -27.00
C ASN A 90 -3.13 18.23 -27.33
N ASN A 91 -3.94 17.19 -27.42
CA ASN A 91 -3.54 15.82 -27.73
C ASN A 91 -2.52 15.21 -26.75
N LYS A 92 -2.48 15.69 -25.52
CA LYS A 92 -1.66 15.11 -24.43
C LYS A 92 -2.47 14.08 -23.67
N VAL A 93 -1.80 13.01 -23.25
CA VAL A 93 -2.40 11.91 -22.49
C VAL A 93 -2.62 12.31 -21.04
N MET A 94 -3.78 11.98 -20.49
CA MET A 94 -4.11 12.04 -19.07
C MET A 94 -4.88 10.79 -18.67
N ALA A 95 -4.96 10.51 -17.38
CA ALA A 95 -5.71 9.39 -16.87
C ALA A 95 -6.68 9.78 -15.74
N PHE A 96 -7.76 9.03 -15.65
CA PHE A 96 -8.65 8.95 -14.49
C PHE A 96 -8.46 7.57 -13.89
N LEU A 97 -8.21 7.51 -12.59
CA LEU A 97 -8.01 6.28 -11.86
C LEU A 97 -9.08 6.16 -10.78
N THR A 98 -9.51 4.95 -10.49
CA THR A 98 -10.20 4.60 -9.26
C THR A 98 -9.17 4.00 -8.31
N LEU A 99 -8.94 4.65 -7.19
CA LEU A 99 -8.06 4.18 -6.12
C LEU A 99 -8.92 3.61 -4.99
N GLU A 100 -8.70 2.34 -4.67
CA GLU A 100 -9.40 1.61 -3.60
C GLU A 100 -8.45 1.42 -2.42
N ASP A 101 -8.90 1.78 -1.21
CA ASP A 101 -8.20 1.49 0.03
C ASP A 101 -9.00 0.48 0.89
N LEU A 102 -8.65 0.34 2.17
CA LEU A 102 -9.31 -0.59 3.09
C LEU A 102 -10.75 -0.18 3.47
N VAL A 103 -11.18 1.02 3.12
CA VAL A 103 -12.46 1.58 3.58
C VAL A 103 -13.37 2.09 2.45
N GLY A 104 -12.86 2.23 1.22
CA GLY A 104 -13.66 2.69 0.09
C GLY A 104 -12.85 3.01 -1.16
N THR A 105 -13.40 3.86 -2.02
CA THR A 105 -12.78 4.27 -3.29
C THR A 105 -12.80 5.78 -3.47
N VAL A 106 -11.84 6.30 -4.26
CA VAL A 106 -11.79 7.70 -4.66
C VAL A 106 -11.29 7.84 -6.10
N GLU A 107 -11.86 8.80 -6.83
CA GLU A 107 -11.39 9.14 -8.17
C GLU A 107 -10.12 10.01 -8.10
N VAL A 108 -9.13 9.66 -8.91
CA VAL A 108 -7.87 10.39 -9.03
C VAL A 108 -7.70 10.88 -10.47
N ILE A 109 -7.41 12.16 -10.62
CA ILE A 109 -7.15 12.81 -11.90
C ILE A 109 -5.64 12.95 -12.06
N VAL A 110 -5.09 12.31 -13.08
CA VAL A 110 -3.66 12.37 -13.41
C VAL A 110 -3.49 13.20 -14.67
N PHE A 111 -3.12 14.47 -14.50
CA PHE A 111 -2.87 15.38 -15.60
C PHE A 111 -1.61 15.00 -16.41
N PRO A 112 -1.44 15.51 -17.64
CA PRO A 112 -0.38 15.06 -18.55
C PRO A 112 1.03 15.09 -17.96
N ASN A 113 1.39 16.10 -17.20
CA ASN A 113 2.73 16.19 -16.60
C ASN A 113 3.00 15.08 -15.58
N SER A 114 1.99 14.76 -14.75
CA SER A 114 2.07 13.65 -13.80
C SER A 114 1.98 12.30 -14.51
N TYR A 115 1.15 12.19 -15.54
CA TYR A 115 1.03 10.97 -16.34
C TYR A 115 2.36 10.60 -17.01
N GLU A 116 3.02 11.55 -17.67
CA GLU A 116 4.32 11.34 -18.33
C GLU A 116 5.38 10.83 -17.34
N LYS A 117 5.37 11.39 -16.13
CA LYS A 117 6.35 11.06 -15.07
C LYS A 117 6.10 9.71 -14.39
N TYR A 118 4.84 9.32 -14.23
CA TYR A 118 4.46 8.17 -13.39
C TYR A 118 3.73 7.05 -14.15
N SER A 119 3.71 7.09 -15.48
CA SER A 119 2.94 6.15 -16.32
C SER A 119 3.19 4.67 -16.02
N SER A 120 4.42 4.32 -15.60
CA SER A 120 4.81 2.95 -15.23
C SER A 120 4.16 2.45 -13.93
N LEU A 121 3.66 3.36 -13.07
CA LEU A 121 3.00 3.05 -11.79
C LEU A 121 1.47 3.15 -11.88
N LEU A 122 0.92 3.38 -13.08
CA LEU A 122 -0.52 3.58 -13.30
C LEU A 122 -1.21 2.33 -13.84
N ASN A 123 -0.72 1.14 -13.55
CA ASN A 123 -1.39 -0.08 -13.97
C ASN A 123 -2.45 -0.50 -12.94
N GLU A 124 -3.46 -1.23 -13.41
CA GLU A 124 -4.42 -1.88 -12.50
C GLU A 124 -3.69 -2.85 -11.59
N ASP A 125 -4.20 -3.04 -10.37
CA ASP A 125 -3.65 -3.82 -9.27
C ASP A 125 -2.34 -3.26 -8.64
N GLU A 126 -1.79 -2.15 -9.17
CA GLU A 126 -0.64 -1.48 -8.55
C GLU A 126 -1.03 -0.84 -7.21
N LYS A 127 -0.21 -1.08 -6.18
CA LYS A 127 -0.38 -0.52 -4.84
C LYS A 127 0.47 0.74 -4.71
N VAL A 128 -0.19 1.89 -4.59
CA VAL A 128 0.47 3.21 -4.66
C VAL A 128 -0.01 4.18 -3.59
N PHE A 129 0.91 5.03 -3.14
CA PHE A 129 0.58 6.27 -2.44
C PHE A 129 0.48 7.40 -3.47
N ILE A 130 -0.64 8.08 -3.48
CA ILE A 130 -0.89 9.24 -4.33
C ILE A 130 -0.94 10.48 -3.46
N THR A 131 0.01 11.38 -3.66
CA THR A 131 0.02 12.70 -3.04
C THR A 131 -0.50 13.71 -4.06
N GLY A 132 -1.42 14.56 -3.63
CA GLY A 132 -2.04 15.54 -4.49
C GLY A 132 -2.88 16.54 -3.72
N ARG A 133 -3.79 17.18 -4.43
CA ARG A 133 -4.75 18.13 -3.86
C ARG A 133 -6.17 17.61 -4.01
N ALA A 134 -6.94 17.72 -2.94
CA ALA A 134 -8.36 17.47 -3.00
C ALA A 134 -9.02 18.50 -3.94
N ASN A 135 -9.90 18.02 -4.80
CA ASN A 135 -10.79 18.85 -5.61
C ASN A 135 -12.21 18.54 -5.15
N VAL A 136 -12.83 19.52 -4.54
CA VAL A 136 -14.18 19.43 -3.98
C VAL A 136 -15.09 20.36 -4.77
N GLU A 137 -16.11 19.79 -5.37
CA GLU A 137 -17.18 20.50 -6.05
C GLU A 137 -18.46 20.38 -5.22
N GLU A 138 -19.33 21.37 -5.31
CA GLU A 138 -20.63 21.38 -4.63
C GLU A 138 -21.49 20.19 -5.07
N ASP A 139 -22.14 19.53 -4.12
CA ASP A 139 -23.03 18.38 -4.33
C ASP A 139 -22.38 17.15 -5.02
N LYS A 140 -21.06 16.98 -4.88
CA LYS A 140 -20.34 15.84 -5.48
C LYS A 140 -19.30 15.27 -4.53
N ASN A 141 -18.98 13.99 -4.75
CA ASN A 141 -17.82 13.38 -4.12
C ASN A 141 -16.54 14.11 -4.52
N GLY A 142 -15.64 14.28 -3.55
CA GLY A 142 -14.32 14.84 -3.78
C GLY A 142 -13.47 13.91 -4.66
N LYS A 143 -12.48 14.50 -5.31
CA LYS A 143 -11.49 13.82 -6.16
C LYS A 143 -10.10 14.24 -5.76
N ILE A 144 -9.08 13.51 -6.22
CA ILE A 144 -7.68 13.87 -6.00
C ILE A 144 -7.08 14.33 -7.32
N ILE A 145 -6.48 15.51 -7.35
CA ILE A 145 -5.60 15.95 -8.44
C ILE A 145 -4.19 15.46 -8.09
N CYS A 146 -3.69 14.50 -8.85
CA CYS A 146 -2.41 13.86 -8.61
C CYS A 146 -1.22 14.78 -8.88
N GLU A 147 -0.35 14.94 -7.88
CA GLU A 147 0.94 15.64 -8.01
C GLU A 147 2.12 14.64 -8.02
N GLN A 148 2.06 13.59 -7.18
CA GLN A 148 3.12 12.60 -7.03
C GLN A 148 2.54 11.20 -6.78
N ILE A 149 3.21 10.18 -7.34
CA ILE A 149 2.89 8.77 -7.10
C ILE A 149 4.14 8.06 -6.62
N THR A 150 3.97 7.20 -5.61
CA THR A 150 5.04 6.39 -5.04
C THR A 150 4.50 4.98 -4.82
N SER A 151 5.18 3.94 -5.33
CA SER A 151 4.79 2.55 -5.07
C SER A 151 4.91 2.24 -3.58
N PHE A 152 4.04 1.37 -3.05
CA PHE A 152 4.16 0.86 -1.68
C PHE A 152 5.53 0.21 -1.44
N ASP A 153 6.10 -0.46 -2.44
CA ASP A 153 7.40 -1.10 -2.35
C ASP A 153 8.58 -0.12 -2.31
N SER A 154 8.36 1.13 -2.75
CA SER A 154 9.39 2.17 -2.70
C SER A 154 9.48 2.84 -1.32
N VAL A 155 8.48 2.65 -0.45
CA VAL A 155 8.50 3.18 0.92
C VAL A 155 9.39 2.28 1.76
N LYS A 156 10.52 2.83 2.20
CA LYS A 156 11.48 2.11 3.04
C LYS A 156 10.84 1.73 4.37
N ARG A 157 11.05 0.50 4.78
CA ARG A 157 10.72 0.02 6.12
C ARG A 157 11.86 0.34 7.08
N GLU A 158 11.56 0.30 8.36
CA GLU A 158 12.54 0.45 9.43
C GLU A 158 12.45 -0.74 10.37
N LEU A 159 13.54 -1.50 10.49
CA LEU A 159 13.68 -2.48 11.57
C LEU A 159 14.13 -1.78 12.84
N TRP A 160 13.31 -1.82 13.87
CA TRP A 160 13.65 -1.30 15.19
C TRP A 160 14.14 -2.43 16.07
N LEU A 161 15.41 -2.36 16.44
CA LEU A 161 16.03 -3.31 17.39
C LEU A 161 16.10 -2.63 18.76
N GLN A 162 15.27 -3.12 19.68
CA GLN A 162 15.17 -2.58 21.02
C GLN A 162 16.03 -3.39 21.98
N PHE A 163 16.87 -2.69 22.75
CA PHE A 163 17.65 -3.22 23.85
C PHE A 163 17.22 -2.55 25.15
N SER A 164 17.21 -3.32 26.25
CA SER A 164 16.82 -2.79 27.54
C SER A 164 17.88 -1.84 28.11
N THR A 165 19.17 -2.20 27.95
CA THR A 165 20.30 -1.43 28.46
C THR A 165 21.41 -1.27 27.42
N LYS A 166 22.33 -0.38 27.68
CA LYS A 166 23.50 -0.15 26.83
C LYS A 166 24.46 -1.33 26.85
N GLU A 167 24.63 -1.95 28.00
CA GLU A 167 25.47 -3.13 28.21
C GLU A 167 24.95 -4.34 27.41
N GLU A 168 23.63 -4.51 27.35
CA GLU A 168 23.01 -5.56 26.53
C GLU A 168 23.30 -5.34 25.05
N PHE A 169 23.23 -4.11 24.56
CA PHE A 169 23.58 -3.76 23.20
C PHE A 169 25.07 -4.03 22.91
N GLU A 170 25.98 -3.53 23.77
CA GLU A 170 27.41 -3.69 23.62
C GLU A 170 27.83 -5.17 23.58
N ALA A 171 27.19 -6.03 24.38
CA ALA A 171 27.44 -7.47 24.40
C ALA A 171 27.08 -8.17 23.08
N LYS A 172 26.12 -7.65 22.33
CA LYS A 172 25.61 -8.24 21.08
C LYS A 172 26.05 -7.44 19.83
N GLU A 173 26.72 -6.31 20.00
CA GLU A 173 27.02 -5.37 18.93
C GLU A 173 27.79 -6.01 17.77
N GLN A 174 28.85 -6.78 18.06
CA GLN A 174 29.68 -7.40 17.00
C GLN A 174 28.89 -8.44 16.21
N GLU A 175 28.12 -9.29 16.88
CA GLU A 175 27.28 -10.31 16.22
C GLU A 175 26.22 -9.63 15.36
N LEU A 176 25.57 -8.60 15.88
CA LEU A 176 24.55 -7.84 15.19
C LEU A 176 25.10 -7.19 13.91
N TYR A 177 26.19 -6.44 14.02
CA TYR A 177 26.79 -5.80 12.86
C TYR A 177 27.29 -6.81 11.83
N GLY A 178 27.81 -7.98 12.25
CA GLY A 178 28.17 -9.06 11.34
C GLY A 178 26.98 -9.52 10.52
N LYS A 179 25.84 -9.86 11.18
CA LYS A 179 24.61 -10.28 10.49
C LYS A 179 24.02 -9.20 9.58
N LEU A 180 24.07 -7.94 9.99
CA LEU A 180 23.55 -6.84 9.18
C LEU A 180 24.44 -6.53 7.98
N HIS A 181 25.76 -6.70 8.10
CA HIS A 181 26.69 -6.46 7.00
C HIS A 181 26.52 -7.44 5.85
N ASP A 182 26.12 -8.66 6.15
CA ASP A 182 25.87 -9.72 5.15
C ASP A 182 24.50 -9.59 4.49
N SER A 183 23.69 -8.60 4.90
CA SER A 183 22.36 -8.35 4.35
C SER A 183 22.43 -7.25 3.29
N ASP A 184 21.82 -7.50 2.12
CA ASP A 184 21.76 -6.55 1.01
C ASP A 184 20.30 -6.11 0.80
N GLY A 185 19.91 -5.03 1.46
CA GLY A 185 18.54 -4.54 1.45
C GLY A 185 18.39 -3.03 1.36
N ARG A 186 17.12 -2.57 1.31
CA ARG A 186 16.79 -1.13 1.24
C ARG A 186 16.26 -0.58 2.56
N ASP A 187 15.82 -1.47 3.47
CA ASP A 187 15.14 -1.10 4.70
C ASP A 187 16.16 -0.70 5.76
N SER A 188 15.93 0.42 6.43
CA SER A 188 16.88 0.96 7.41
C SER A 188 16.76 0.25 8.76
N VAL A 189 17.88 0.20 9.50
CA VAL A 189 17.92 -0.36 10.85
C VAL A 189 18.09 0.76 11.86
N VAL A 190 17.24 0.74 12.90
CA VAL A 190 17.27 1.67 14.02
C VAL A 190 17.50 0.89 15.32
N ILE A 191 18.52 1.28 16.05
CA ILE A 191 18.80 0.74 17.39
C ILE A 191 18.17 1.69 18.42
N TYR A 192 17.38 1.12 19.33
CA TYR A 192 16.77 1.85 20.44
C TYR A 192 17.17 1.24 21.77
N ILE A 193 17.69 2.07 22.69
CA ILE A 193 18.08 1.66 24.04
C ILE A 193 17.12 2.29 25.05
N SER A 194 16.30 1.45 25.65
CA SER A 194 15.17 1.90 26.50
C SER A 194 15.61 2.61 27.77
N SER A 195 16.67 2.14 28.44
CA SER A 195 17.14 2.71 29.70
C SER A 195 17.56 4.18 29.62
N ILE A 196 18.10 4.58 28.46
CA ILE A 196 18.59 5.95 28.22
C ILE A 196 17.74 6.68 27.16
N LYS A 197 16.67 6.05 26.67
CA LYS A 197 15.82 6.57 25.59
C LYS A 197 16.60 7.07 24.38
N ALA A 198 17.72 6.42 24.06
CA ALA A 198 18.58 6.78 22.94
C ALA A 198 18.21 5.98 21.70
N MET A 199 18.27 6.68 20.56
CA MET A 199 18.00 6.11 19.25
C MET A 199 19.17 6.39 18.31
N LYS A 200 19.59 5.37 17.55
CA LYS A 200 20.64 5.48 16.53
C LYS A 200 20.19 4.77 15.26
N ARG A 201 20.04 5.51 14.16
CA ARG A 201 19.87 4.91 12.84
C ARG A 201 21.23 4.49 12.30
N LEU A 202 21.32 3.26 11.81
CA LEU A 202 22.55 2.73 11.23
C LEU A 202 22.78 3.30 9.81
N PRO A 203 24.03 3.37 9.36
CA PRO A 203 24.37 3.74 7.99
C PRO A 203 23.79 2.75 6.96
N ASN A 204 23.64 3.20 5.71
CA ASN A 204 22.98 2.42 4.64
C ASN A 204 23.64 1.06 4.31
N ASN A 205 24.94 0.89 4.64
CA ASN A 205 25.61 -0.40 4.47
C ASN A 205 25.15 -1.48 5.45
N TYR A 206 24.25 -1.15 6.37
CA TYR A 206 23.58 -2.07 7.30
C TYR A 206 22.07 -2.19 7.01
N ASN A 207 21.62 -1.73 5.84
CA ASN A 207 20.24 -1.91 5.43
C ASN A 207 19.94 -3.39 5.18
N ILE A 208 18.71 -3.79 5.45
CA ILE A 208 18.24 -5.16 5.32
C ILE A 208 17.08 -5.27 4.34
N CYS A 209 16.73 -6.49 3.98
CA CYS A 209 15.48 -6.82 3.32
C CYS A 209 14.54 -7.43 4.37
N ILE A 210 13.45 -6.71 4.70
CA ILE A 210 12.42 -7.15 5.66
C ILE A 210 11.32 -7.86 4.90
#